data_984c7d9974a0ebbc5464293e3cda5fe2
#
_entry.id   984c7d9974a0ebbc5464293e3cda5fe2
#
_cell.length_a   1.000
_cell.length_b   1.000
_cell.length_c   1.000
_cell.angle_alpha   90.00
_cell.angle_beta   90.00
_cell.angle_gamma   90.00
#
_symmetry.space_group_name_H-M   'P 1'
#
loop_
_entity.id
_entity.type
_entity.pdbx_description
1 polymer ?
#
loop_
_entity_poly.entity_id
_entity_poly.type
_entity_poly.pdbx_seq_one_letter_code
_entity_poly.pdbx_strand_id
1 'polypeptide(L)'
;MDFYRALSDYYDEIFPLKGPQKTFLQDYIRRESLTSVLDIGCGTGTFAIETSNTGVRVLGVDLSEEMVEISNKKAKKIGSTASFSLADMRDLSRINEEFDGVFCLGNTLAHVSGDIELKEVLTQFGKKGTHLLLQTVNYDRILAKQVKELPMIKTAHLTFYRHYTFRPDGLLDFNMKIEFMDSREVVSGTNLLYPIKVDRLKKTLLETGWEVSGQWGNFDKDAWTEESPATVLAARRIPR
;
A
#
# COMPACT_ATOMS: atom_id res chain seq x y z
N MET A 1 -19.34 -3.41 -16.91
CA MET A 1 -18.06 -2.66 -16.70
C MET A 1 -17.04 -3.63 -16.10
N ASP A 2 -15.75 -3.55 -16.47
CA ASP A 2 -14.72 -4.35 -15.82
C ASP A 2 -14.52 -3.86 -14.37
N PHE A 3 -14.31 -4.80 -13.42
CA PHE A 3 -14.18 -4.48 -11.98
C PHE A 3 -13.02 -3.52 -11.71
N TYR A 4 -11.86 -3.75 -12.31
CA TYR A 4 -10.67 -2.92 -12.05
C TYR A 4 -10.84 -1.51 -12.58
N ARG A 5 -11.49 -1.36 -13.74
CA ARG A 5 -11.84 -0.04 -14.28
C ARG A 5 -12.84 0.69 -13.39
N ALA A 6 -13.88 -0.02 -12.94
CA ALA A 6 -14.83 0.53 -11.99
C ALA A 6 -14.18 0.95 -10.67
N LEU A 7 -13.24 0.14 -10.17
CA LEU A 7 -12.48 0.44 -8.97
C LEU A 7 -11.59 1.67 -9.15
N SER A 8 -10.91 1.79 -10.29
CA SER A 8 -9.99 2.92 -10.55
C SER A 8 -10.71 4.25 -10.67
N ASP A 9 -11.87 4.29 -11.31
CA ASP A 9 -12.69 5.50 -11.48
C ASP A 9 -13.18 6.07 -10.14
N TYR A 10 -13.41 5.20 -9.14
CA TYR A 10 -13.92 5.57 -7.82
C TYR A 10 -12.92 5.35 -6.69
N TYR A 11 -11.65 5.10 -7.02
CA TYR A 11 -10.63 4.73 -6.03
C TYR A 11 -10.48 5.76 -4.91
N ASP A 12 -10.39 7.04 -5.26
CA ASP A 12 -10.23 8.12 -4.29
C ASP A 12 -11.47 8.35 -3.40
N GLU A 13 -12.64 7.96 -3.89
CA GLU A 13 -13.89 8.01 -3.12
C GLU A 13 -13.97 6.84 -2.12
N ILE A 14 -13.49 5.67 -2.53
CA ILE A 14 -13.46 4.46 -1.70
C ILE A 14 -12.31 4.54 -0.67
N PHE A 15 -11.13 5.02 -1.10
CA PHE A 15 -9.91 5.06 -0.30
C PHE A 15 -9.31 6.48 -0.23
N PRO A 16 -10.04 7.46 0.34
CA PRO A 16 -9.50 8.81 0.46
C PRO A 16 -8.30 8.83 1.41
N LEU A 17 -7.32 9.68 1.09
CA LEU A 17 -6.21 9.96 1.99
C LEU A 17 -6.75 10.73 3.21
N LYS A 18 -6.81 10.05 4.36
CA LYS A 18 -7.37 10.61 5.59
C LYS A 18 -6.37 11.51 6.32
N GLY A 19 -6.88 12.44 7.13
CA GLY A 19 -6.07 13.37 7.91
C GLY A 19 -4.97 12.70 8.74
N PRO A 20 -5.25 11.68 9.59
CA PRO A 20 -4.24 10.98 10.36
C PRO A 20 -3.14 10.36 9.49
N GLN A 21 -3.51 9.73 8.38
CA GLN A 21 -2.54 9.15 7.44
C GLN A 21 -1.65 10.23 6.84
N LYS A 22 -2.22 11.34 6.35
CA LYS A 22 -1.47 12.47 5.82
C LYS A 22 -0.49 13.03 6.86
N THR A 23 -0.97 13.29 8.07
CA THR A 23 -0.14 13.82 9.17
C THR A 23 1.01 12.86 9.51
N PHE A 24 0.72 11.57 9.66
CA PHE A 24 1.73 10.56 9.95
C PHE A 24 2.84 10.55 8.90
N LEU A 25 2.47 10.55 7.61
CA LEU A 25 3.41 10.48 6.51
C LEU A 25 4.28 11.75 6.41
N GLN A 26 3.68 12.92 6.58
CA GLN A 26 4.42 14.20 6.60
C GLN A 26 5.38 14.27 7.79
N ASP A 27 4.93 13.83 8.98
CA ASP A 27 5.79 13.79 10.18
C ASP A 27 6.94 12.80 10.02
N TYR A 28 6.68 11.62 9.42
CA TYR A 28 7.71 10.63 9.16
C TYR A 28 8.76 11.17 8.19
N ILE A 29 8.35 11.73 7.06
CA ILE A 29 9.23 12.34 6.05
C ILE A 29 10.11 13.44 6.69
N ARG A 30 9.49 14.32 7.49
CA ARG A 30 10.22 15.41 8.16
C ARG A 30 11.21 14.89 9.20
N ARG A 31 10.79 13.94 10.04
CA ARG A 31 11.61 13.33 11.10
C ARG A 31 12.84 12.63 10.52
N GLU A 32 12.67 11.91 9.42
CA GLU A 32 13.75 11.19 8.75
C GLU A 32 14.51 12.06 7.72
N SER A 33 14.13 13.35 7.57
CA SER A 33 14.72 14.30 6.62
C SER A 33 14.74 13.77 5.19
N LEU A 34 13.67 13.07 4.76
CA LEU A 34 13.59 12.50 3.42
C LEU A 34 13.32 13.59 2.39
N THR A 35 14.13 13.64 1.35
CA THR A 35 14.00 14.56 0.21
C THR A 35 13.45 13.87 -1.04
N SER A 36 13.49 12.54 -1.05
CA SER A 36 13.00 11.73 -2.16
C SER A 36 12.32 10.44 -1.67
N VAL A 37 11.19 10.08 -2.30
CA VAL A 37 10.38 8.90 -1.95
C VAL A 37 9.98 8.15 -3.21
N LEU A 38 10.13 6.82 -3.17
CA LEU A 38 9.53 5.87 -4.08
C LEU A 38 8.26 5.31 -3.43
N ASP A 39 7.08 5.57 -4.02
CA ASP A 39 5.78 5.08 -3.56
C ASP A 39 5.36 3.87 -4.39
N ILE A 40 5.39 2.68 -3.79
CA ILE A 40 5.14 1.40 -4.46
C ILE A 40 3.69 0.95 -4.25
N GLY A 41 3.00 0.70 -5.37
CA GLY A 41 1.55 0.47 -5.40
C GLY A 41 0.81 1.79 -5.14
N CYS A 42 1.21 2.83 -5.87
CA CYS A 42 0.75 4.21 -5.64
C CYS A 42 -0.76 4.42 -5.95
N GLY A 43 -1.41 3.45 -6.62
CA GLY A 43 -2.81 3.58 -7.05
C GLY A 43 -3.01 4.83 -7.91
N THR A 44 -4.01 5.63 -7.59
CA THR A 44 -4.31 6.91 -8.27
C THR A 44 -3.39 8.07 -7.90
N GLY A 45 -2.30 7.80 -7.18
CA GLY A 45 -1.25 8.77 -6.88
C GLY A 45 -1.57 9.81 -5.81
N THR A 46 -2.66 9.67 -5.06
CA THR A 46 -3.10 10.69 -4.09
C THR A 46 -2.03 11.02 -3.07
N PHE A 47 -1.38 10.00 -2.48
CA PHE A 47 -0.31 10.19 -1.51
C PHE A 47 0.92 10.84 -2.15
N ALA A 48 1.37 10.32 -3.29
CA ALA A 48 2.54 10.85 -4.01
C ALA A 48 2.38 12.32 -4.38
N ILE A 49 1.20 12.69 -4.90
CA ILE A 49 0.84 14.07 -5.24
C ILE A 49 0.87 14.98 -4.01
N GLU A 50 0.21 14.55 -2.93
CA GLU A 50 0.15 15.34 -1.69
C GLU A 50 1.54 15.52 -1.07
N THR A 51 2.39 14.49 -1.14
CA THR A 51 3.75 14.54 -0.63
C THR A 51 4.63 15.45 -1.47
N SER A 52 4.51 15.43 -2.80
CA SER A 52 5.31 16.29 -3.68
C SER A 52 5.05 17.79 -3.44
N ASN A 53 3.85 18.15 -2.98
CA ASN A 53 3.52 19.54 -2.64
C ASN A 53 4.32 20.09 -1.43
N THR A 54 5.01 19.23 -0.68
CA THR A 54 5.90 19.62 0.43
C THR A 54 7.36 19.83 -0.01
N GLY A 55 7.64 19.75 -1.31
CA GLY A 55 8.99 19.90 -1.88
C GLY A 55 9.78 18.57 -1.93
N VAL A 56 9.18 17.45 -1.57
CA VAL A 56 9.79 16.12 -1.68
C VAL A 56 9.63 15.60 -3.11
N ARG A 57 10.72 15.11 -3.70
CA ARG A 57 10.69 14.42 -4.99
C ARG A 57 10.01 13.05 -4.82
N VAL A 58 8.94 12.81 -5.56
CA VAL A 58 8.19 11.53 -5.46
C VAL A 58 8.05 10.89 -6.83
N LEU A 59 8.44 9.61 -6.90
CA LEU A 59 8.07 8.70 -7.97
C LEU A 59 7.05 7.70 -7.43
N GLY A 60 5.84 7.70 -7.95
CA GLY A 60 4.85 6.66 -7.72
C GLY A 60 4.95 5.57 -8.78
N VAL A 61 4.86 4.31 -8.37
CA VAL A 61 4.80 3.19 -9.31
C VAL A 61 3.64 2.28 -8.97
N ASP A 62 2.98 1.76 -10.01
CA ASP A 62 1.90 0.78 -9.87
C ASP A 62 2.00 -0.26 -10.99
N LEU A 63 1.46 -1.46 -10.74
CA LEU A 63 1.38 -2.53 -11.73
C LEU A 63 0.26 -2.28 -12.76
N SER A 64 -0.76 -1.50 -12.41
CA SER A 64 -1.88 -1.15 -13.27
C SER A 64 -1.54 0.06 -14.13
N GLU A 65 -1.51 -0.14 -15.44
CA GLU A 65 -1.36 0.95 -16.42
C GLU A 65 -2.46 2.01 -16.26
N GLU A 66 -3.68 1.57 -15.95
CA GLU A 66 -4.84 2.43 -15.73
C GLU A 66 -4.66 3.34 -14.51
N MET A 67 -4.13 2.80 -13.39
CA MET A 67 -3.80 3.60 -12.19
C MET A 67 -2.72 4.64 -12.50
N VAL A 68 -1.68 4.26 -13.23
CA VAL A 68 -0.60 5.16 -13.66
C VAL A 68 -1.13 6.27 -14.57
N GLU A 69 -2.03 5.96 -15.51
CA GLU A 69 -2.67 7.00 -16.35
C GLU A 69 -3.49 8.00 -15.53
N ILE A 70 -4.31 7.50 -14.59
CA ILE A 70 -5.12 8.34 -13.71
C ILE A 70 -4.20 9.25 -12.87
N SER A 71 -3.14 8.68 -12.28
CA SER A 71 -2.17 9.44 -11.48
C SER A 71 -1.50 10.56 -12.28
N ASN A 72 -1.05 10.27 -13.50
CA ASN A 72 -0.44 11.25 -14.39
C ASN A 72 -1.42 12.36 -14.79
N LYS A 73 -2.67 12.00 -15.15
CA LYS A 73 -3.73 12.97 -15.47
C LYS A 73 -4.03 13.87 -14.27
N LYS A 74 -4.11 13.29 -13.07
CA LYS A 74 -4.40 13.98 -11.82
C LYS A 74 -3.27 14.94 -11.44
N ALA A 75 -2.01 14.48 -11.48
CA ALA A 75 -0.84 15.32 -11.21
C ALA A 75 -0.77 16.52 -12.16
N LYS A 76 -0.94 16.27 -13.46
CA LYS A 76 -0.95 17.33 -14.49
C LYS A 76 -2.04 18.36 -14.25
N LYS A 77 -3.26 17.91 -13.89
CA LYS A 77 -4.42 18.80 -13.65
C LYS A 77 -4.18 19.81 -12.54
N ILE A 78 -3.44 19.41 -11.50
CA ILE A 78 -3.18 20.27 -10.32
C ILE A 78 -1.76 20.85 -10.28
N GLY A 79 -0.95 20.62 -11.32
CA GLY A 79 0.43 21.13 -11.39
C GLY A 79 1.38 20.50 -10.39
N SER A 80 1.15 19.24 -9.99
CA SER A 80 2.02 18.49 -9.08
C SER A 80 3.34 18.11 -9.75
N THR A 81 4.44 18.08 -8.98
CA THR A 81 5.77 17.62 -9.40
C THR A 81 5.97 16.11 -9.23
N ALA A 82 4.99 15.38 -8.69
CA ALA A 82 5.04 13.94 -8.61
C ALA A 82 5.05 13.31 -10.01
N SER A 83 5.87 12.30 -10.20
CA SER A 83 5.94 11.51 -11.44
C SER A 83 5.44 10.09 -11.20
N PHE A 84 4.94 9.44 -12.26
CA PHE A 84 4.36 8.10 -12.16
C PHE A 84 4.84 7.22 -13.30
N SER A 85 5.08 5.94 -13.01
CA SER A 85 5.56 4.96 -13.96
C SER A 85 4.96 3.58 -13.69
N LEU A 86 4.82 2.80 -14.74
CA LEU A 86 4.44 1.39 -14.65
C LEU A 86 5.64 0.58 -14.13
N ALA A 87 5.46 -0.12 -13.00
CA ALA A 87 6.45 -1.06 -12.49
C ALA A 87 5.81 -2.11 -11.58
N ASP A 88 6.40 -3.29 -11.57
CA ASP A 88 6.10 -4.35 -10.62
C ASP A 88 7.05 -4.26 -9.41
N MET A 89 6.53 -4.34 -8.20
CA MET A 89 7.34 -4.35 -6.97
C MET A 89 8.35 -5.52 -6.93
N ARG A 90 8.11 -6.57 -7.73
CA ARG A 90 8.98 -7.75 -7.87
C ARG A 90 10.20 -7.46 -8.72
N ASP A 91 10.09 -6.49 -9.64
CA ASP A 91 11.19 -6.08 -10.54
C ASP A 91 11.24 -4.55 -10.67
N LEU A 92 12.08 -3.94 -9.86
CA LEU A 92 12.36 -2.50 -9.90
C LEU A 92 13.63 -2.16 -10.70
N SER A 93 14.14 -3.08 -11.53
CA SER A 93 15.39 -2.91 -12.27
C SER A 93 15.35 -1.75 -13.27
N ARG A 94 14.18 -1.43 -13.79
CA ARG A 94 13.97 -0.29 -14.72
C ARG A 94 13.98 1.08 -14.05
N ILE A 95 13.88 1.12 -12.73
CA ILE A 95 14.02 2.34 -11.95
C ILE A 95 15.51 2.51 -11.65
N ASN A 96 16.18 3.39 -12.38
CA ASN A 96 17.63 3.59 -12.23
C ASN A 96 18.02 4.48 -11.05
N GLU A 97 17.03 5.15 -10.46
CA GLU A 97 17.22 6.08 -9.36
C GLU A 97 17.16 5.40 -8.00
N GLU A 98 17.86 6.01 -7.04
CA GLU A 98 17.72 5.72 -5.61
C GLU A 98 16.96 6.85 -4.92
N PHE A 99 16.35 6.52 -3.79
CA PHE A 99 15.49 7.39 -2.99
C PHE A 99 15.92 7.34 -1.53
N ASP A 100 15.61 8.37 -0.77
CA ASP A 100 15.81 8.33 0.68
C ASP A 100 14.82 7.36 1.34
N GLY A 101 13.56 7.35 0.87
CA GLY A 101 12.50 6.49 1.37
C GLY A 101 11.83 5.63 0.30
N VAL A 102 11.49 4.40 0.68
CA VAL A 102 10.62 3.50 -0.10
C VAL A 102 9.37 3.26 0.73
N PHE A 103 8.21 3.60 0.18
CA PHE A 103 6.92 3.42 0.85
C PHE A 103 6.10 2.39 0.09
N CYS A 104 5.50 1.46 0.84
CA CYS A 104 4.58 0.46 0.29
C CYS A 104 3.38 0.37 1.24
N LEU A 105 2.33 1.08 0.89
CA LEU A 105 1.15 1.32 1.72
C LEU A 105 -0.08 0.62 1.11
N GLY A 106 -1.23 0.74 1.77
CA GLY A 106 -2.51 0.26 1.22
C GLY A 106 -2.61 -1.26 1.09
N ASN A 107 -1.83 -2.02 1.87
CA ASN A 107 -1.81 -3.49 1.81
C ASN A 107 -1.16 -4.08 0.54
N THR A 108 -0.46 -3.29 -0.25
CA THR A 108 0.17 -3.70 -1.51
C THR A 108 1.13 -4.89 -1.33
N LEU A 109 1.91 -4.90 -0.23
CA LEU A 109 2.88 -5.98 0.03
C LEU A 109 2.24 -7.37 0.15
N ALA A 110 0.96 -7.45 0.52
CA ALA A 110 0.25 -8.73 0.65
C ALA A 110 -0.04 -9.44 -0.69
N HIS A 111 0.23 -8.79 -1.82
CA HIS A 111 0.11 -9.38 -3.16
C HIS A 111 1.30 -10.27 -3.56
N VAL A 112 2.26 -10.50 -2.67
CA VAL A 112 3.28 -11.54 -2.86
C VAL A 112 2.66 -12.94 -2.72
N SER A 113 3.28 -13.94 -3.35
CA SER A 113 2.80 -15.32 -3.36
C SER A 113 3.25 -16.16 -2.16
N GLY A 114 4.17 -15.63 -1.33
CA GLY A 114 4.72 -16.33 -0.17
C GLY A 114 6.05 -15.76 0.32
N ASP A 115 6.71 -16.51 1.20
CA ASP A 115 7.93 -16.07 1.89
C ASP A 115 9.11 -15.79 0.94
N ILE A 116 9.28 -16.59 -0.11
CA ILE A 116 10.38 -16.43 -1.06
C ILE A 116 10.22 -15.09 -1.78
N GLU A 117 9.06 -14.85 -2.35
CA GLU A 117 8.78 -13.60 -3.07
C GLU A 117 8.77 -12.39 -2.13
N LEU A 118 8.28 -12.54 -0.90
CA LEU A 118 8.38 -11.48 0.12
C LEU A 118 9.83 -11.06 0.35
N LYS A 119 10.74 -12.03 0.46
CA LYS A 119 12.18 -11.78 0.62
C LYS A 119 12.80 -11.10 -0.60
N GLU A 120 12.41 -11.53 -1.80
CA GLU A 120 12.87 -10.94 -3.06
C GLU A 120 12.41 -9.47 -3.17
N VAL A 121 11.13 -9.20 -2.92
CA VAL A 121 10.54 -7.85 -2.94
C VAL A 121 11.22 -6.93 -1.93
N LEU A 122 11.40 -7.35 -0.67
CA LEU A 122 12.08 -6.53 0.34
C LEU A 122 13.57 -6.31 0.00
N THR A 123 14.19 -7.25 -0.70
CA THR A 123 15.56 -7.09 -1.24
C THR A 123 15.58 -6.03 -2.35
N GLN A 124 14.58 -6.01 -3.26
CA GLN A 124 14.45 -4.96 -4.28
C GLN A 124 14.27 -3.58 -3.64
N PHE A 125 13.42 -3.47 -2.60
CA PHE A 125 13.24 -2.22 -1.88
C PHE A 125 14.55 -1.68 -1.30
N GLY A 126 15.39 -2.58 -0.77
CA GLY A 126 16.71 -2.23 -0.23
C GLY A 126 17.76 -1.79 -1.26
N LYS A 127 17.49 -2.01 -2.56
CA LYS A 127 18.30 -1.44 -3.64
C LYS A 127 17.85 -0.04 -4.04
N LYS A 128 16.67 0.37 -3.57
CA LYS A 128 16.04 1.63 -3.99
C LYS A 128 16.03 2.69 -2.91
N GLY A 129 16.23 2.33 -1.64
CA GLY A 129 16.27 3.33 -0.58
C GLY A 129 16.83 2.84 0.73
N THR A 130 16.99 3.77 1.67
CA THR A 130 17.57 3.52 2.99
C THR A 130 16.55 3.55 4.12
N HIS A 131 15.39 4.15 3.90
CA HIS A 131 14.26 4.17 4.82
C HIS A 131 13.08 3.45 4.18
N LEU A 132 12.40 2.63 4.95
CA LEU A 132 11.25 1.85 4.50
C LEU A 132 10.04 2.15 5.38
N LEU A 133 8.90 2.40 4.75
CA LEU A 133 7.62 2.49 5.43
C LEU A 133 6.62 1.52 4.78
N LEU A 134 6.14 0.57 5.57
CA LEU A 134 5.18 -0.44 5.14
C LEU A 134 3.86 -0.26 5.87
N GLN A 135 2.74 -0.51 5.18
CA GLN A 135 1.45 -0.67 5.84
C GLN A 135 0.68 -1.82 5.21
N THR A 136 0.25 -2.75 6.06
CA THR A 136 -0.64 -3.86 5.71
C THR A 136 -1.85 -3.88 6.65
N VAL A 137 -2.85 -4.64 6.27
CA VAL A 137 -3.86 -5.09 7.23
C VAL A 137 -3.15 -5.90 8.33
N ASN A 138 -3.63 -5.87 9.56
CA ASN A 138 -3.11 -6.73 10.63
C ASN A 138 -3.58 -8.18 10.41
N TYR A 139 -2.74 -8.97 9.74
CA TYR A 139 -3.05 -10.37 9.44
C TYR A 139 -3.00 -11.28 10.66
N ASP A 140 -2.31 -10.90 11.74
CA ASP A 140 -2.37 -11.62 13.01
C ASP A 140 -3.81 -11.62 13.53
N ARG A 141 -4.47 -10.45 13.54
CA ARG A 141 -5.89 -10.32 13.89
C ARG A 141 -6.80 -11.08 12.94
N ILE A 142 -6.59 -10.92 11.61
CA ILE A 142 -7.46 -11.55 10.60
C ILE A 142 -7.45 -13.07 10.76
N LEU A 143 -6.27 -13.66 10.92
CA LEU A 143 -6.12 -15.12 11.04
C LEU A 143 -6.60 -15.64 12.40
N ALA A 144 -6.25 -14.96 13.51
CA ALA A 144 -6.65 -15.38 14.86
C ALA A 144 -8.16 -15.35 15.05
N LYS A 145 -8.83 -14.31 14.53
CA LYS A 145 -10.30 -14.14 14.69
C LYS A 145 -11.10 -14.70 13.52
N GLN A 146 -10.46 -15.27 12.51
CA GLN A 146 -11.14 -15.75 11.31
C GLN A 146 -12.06 -14.67 10.70
N VAL A 147 -11.55 -13.44 10.60
CA VAL A 147 -12.32 -12.30 10.09
C VAL A 147 -12.65 -12.52 8.62
N LYS A 148 -13.90 -12.76 8.33
CA LYS A 148 -14.36 -13.00 6.94
C LYS A 148 -14.78 -11.72 6.24
N GLU A 149 -15.30 -10.75 6.95
CA GLU A 149 -15.85 -9.52 6.37
C GLU A 149 -15.12 -8.29 6.90
N LEU A 150 -14.81 -7.38 6.01
CA LEU A 150 -14.36 -6.04 6.36
C LEU A 150 -15.56 -5.08 6.36
N PRO A 151 -15.53 -4.00 7.18
CA PRO A 151 -16.58 -3.01 7.17
C PRO A 151 -16.86 -2.51 5.75
N MET A 152 -18.11 -2.55 5.31
CA MET A 152 -18.48 -1.99 4.00
C MET A 152 -18.16 -0.49 3.93
N ILE A 153 -17.82 -0.03 2.74
CA ILE A 153 -17.63 1.40 2.47
C ILE A 153 -18.81 1.85 1.62
N LYS A 154 -19.54 2.84 2.13
CA LYS A 154 -20.65 3.45 1.41
C LYS A 154 -20.28 4.89 1.08
N THR A 155 -20.42 5.24 -0.19
CA THR A 155 -20.16 6.58 -0.72
C THR A 155 -21.45 7.18 -1.30
N ALA A 156 -21.36 8.33 -1.96
CA ALA A 156 -22.49 8.91 -2.65
C ALA A 156 -22.95 8.10 -3.88
N HIS A 157 -22.03 7.37 -4.52
CA HIS A 157 -22.26 6.73 -5.82
C HIS A 157 -22.33 5.20 -5.75
N LEU A 158 -21.73 4.58 -4.70
CA LEU A 158 -21.59 3.13 -4.62
C LEU A 158 -21.52 2.59 -3.19
N THR A 159 -21.73 1.28 -3.07
CA THR A 159 -21.37 0.51 -1.88
C THR A 159 -20.32 -0.51 -2.24
N PHE A 160 -19.21 -0.54 -1.48
CA PHE A 160 -18.09 -1.43 -1.68
C PHE A 160 -18.03 -2.46 -0.57
N TYR A 161 -18.16 -3.73 -0.93
CA TYR A 161 -18.08 -4.88 -0.03
C TYR A 161 -16.76 -5.59 -0.21
N ARG A 162 -16.20 -6.09 0.89
CA ARG A 162 -14.93 -6.80 0.92
C ARG A 162 -15.00 -7.94 1.89
N HIS A 163 -14.66 -9.15 1.43
CA HIS A 163 -14.58 -10.31 2.31
C HIS A 163 -13.42 -11.23 1.95
N TYR A 164 -12.95 -12.00 2.94
CA TYR A 164 -11.92 -12.98 2.79
C TYR A 164 -12.50 -14.39 2.76
N THR A 165 -12.00 -15.21 1.83
CA THR A 165 -12.17 -16.67 1.86
C THR A 165 -10.83 -17.28 2.23
N PHE A 166 -10.80 -18.03 3.32
CA PHE A 166 -9.60 -18.72 3.79
C PHE A 166 -9.37 -19.98 2.97
N ARG A 167 -8.20 -20.08 2.38
CA ARG A 167 -7.81 -21.19 1.52
C ARG A 167 -7.04 -22.26 2.29
N PRO A 168 -7.10 -23.55 1.85
CA PRO A 168 -6.32 -24.63 2.49
C PRO A 168 -4.80 -24.45 2.39
N ASP A 169 -4.31 -23.72 1.39
CA ASP A 169 -2.89 -23.39 1.18
C ASP A 169 -2.38 -22.24 2.06
N GLY A 170 -3.24 -21.69 2.93
CA GLY A 170 -2.89 -20.60 3.83
C GLY A 170 -2.99 -19.21 3.22
N LEU A 171 -3.33 -19.08 1.95
CA LEU A 171 -3.62 -17.83 1.29
C LEU A 171 -5.06 -17.37 1.55
N LEU A 172 -5.36 -16.13 1.18
CA LEU A 172 -6.69 -15.55 1.27
C LEU A 172 -7.18 -15.13 -0.12
N ASP A 173 -8.39 -15.56 -0.51
CA ASP A 173 -9.08 -14.88 -1.62
C ASP A 173 -9.72 -13.62 -1.05
N PHE A 174 -9.29 -12.47 -1.54
CA PHE A 174 -9.87 -11.17 -1.23
C PHE A 174 -10.93 -10.86 -2.28
N ASN A 175 -12.18 -11.12 -1.91
CA ASN A 175 -13.33 -10.93 -2.77
C ASN A 175 -13.90 -9.53 -2.58
N MET A 176 -14.09 -8.83 -3.68
CA MET A 176 -14.55 -7.46 -3.73
C MET A 176 -15.81 -7.37 -4.60
N LYS A 177 -16.77 -6.56 -4.15
CA LYS A 177 -17.99 -6.29 -4.91
C LYS A 177 -18.34 -4.79 -4.79
N ILE A 178 -18.60 -4.16 -5.92
CA ILE A 178 -19.11 -2.79 -6.01
C ILE A 178 -20.54 -2.84 -6.50
N GLU A 179 -21.45 -2.18 -5.78
CA GLU A 179 -22.84 -1.95 -6.17
C GLU A 179 -23.04 -0.45 -6.43
N PHE A 180 -23.32 -0.08 -7.68
CA PHE A 180 -23.57 1.31 -8.05
C PHE A 180 -25.00 1.74 -7.67
N MET A 181 -25.13 2.92 -7.06
CA MET A 181 -26.42 3.42 -6.56
C MET A 181 -27.38 3.80 -7.71
N ASP A 182 -26.85 4.42 -8.77
CA ASP A 182 -27.66 4.97 -9.87
C ASP A 182 -28.05 3.89 -10.90
N SER A 183 -27.06 3.13 -11.40
CA SER A 183 -27.30 2.12 -12.45
C SER A 183 -27.78 0.78 -11.91
N ARG A 184 -27.65 0.53 -10.61
CA ARG A 184 -27.83 -0.79 -9.95
C ARG A 184 -26.93 -1.88 -10.53
N GLU A 185 -25.93 -1.49 -11.29
CA GLU A 185 -24.90 -2.42 -11.80
C GLU A 185 -24.07 -2.97 -10.65
N VAL A 186 -23.69 -4.23 -10.75
CA VAL A 186 -22.82 -4.92 -9.79
C VAL A 186 -21.59 -5.43 -10.51
N VAL A 187 -20.42 -5.09 -10.01
CA VAL A 187 -19.16 -5.63 -10.50
C VAL A 187 -18.40 -6.29 -9.37
N SER A 188 -17.68 -7.37 -9.67
CA SER A 188 -16.95 -8.15 -8.67
C SER A 188 -15.56 -8.51 -9.17
N GLY A 189 -14.63 -8.62 -8.24
CA GLY A 189 -13.25 -9.06 -8.49
C GLY A 189 -12.69 -9.84 -7.31
N THR A 190 -11.65 -10.61 -7.56
CA THR A 190 -10.95 -11.38 -6.51
C THR A 190 -9.45 -11.24 -6.69
N ASN A 191 -8.74 -10.93 -5.61
CA ASN A 191 -7.28 -10.95 -5.55
C ASN A 191 -6.81 -12.03 -4.57
N LEU A 192 -5.71 -12.68 -4.92
CA LEU A 192 -5.03 -13.58 -4.01
C LEU A 192 -4.10 -12.78 -3.10
N LEU A 193 -4.17 -13.00 -1.78
CA LEU A 193 -3.32 -12.35 -0.80
C LEU A 193 -2.56 -13.37 0.04
N TYR A 194 -1.30 -13.07 0.31
CA TYR A 194 -0.49 -13.75 1.30
C TYR A 194 -0.62 -13.03 2.65
N PRO A 195 -1.20 -13.65 3.69
CA PRO A 195 -1.43 -13.02 4.98
C PRO A 195 -0.13 -12.95 5.79
N ILE A 196 0.62 -11.86 5.65
CA ILE A 196 1.93 -11.68 6.26
C ILE A 196 1.75 -11.30 7.74
N LYS A 197 2.04 -12.23 8.66
CA LYS A 197 2.08 -11.94 10.09
C LYS A 197 3.23 -11.00 10.45
N VAL A 198 3.06 -10.21 11.50
CA VAL A 198 4.04 -9.20 11.90
C VAL A 198 5.41 -9.79 12.23
N ASP A 199 5.48 -10.92 12.94
CA ASP A 199 6.76 -11.57 13.27
C ASP A 199 7.47 -12.11 12.03
N ARG A 200 6.71 -12.66 11.06
CA ARG A 200 7.25 -13.07 9.77
C ARG A 200 7.82 -11.88 9.02
N LEU A 201 7.07 -10.77 8.96
CA LEU A 201 7.52 -9.55 8.29
C LEU A 201 8.81 -9.00 8.91
N LYS A 202 8.87 -8.90 10.24
CA LYS A 202 10.08 -8.45 10.95
C LYS A 202 11.28 -9.36 10.70
N LYS A 203 11.08 -10.68 10.74
CA LYS A 203 12.14 -11.65 10.45
C LYS A 203 12.67 -11.47 9.03
N THR A 204 11.79 -11.36 8.04
CA THR A 204 12.20 -11.19 6.64
C THR A 204 12.87 -9.83 6.40
N LEU A 205 12.41 -8.77 7.07
CA LEU A 205 13.08 -7.47 7.04
C LEU A 205 14.55 -7.60 7.53
N LEU A 206 14.77 -8.23 8.68
CA LEU A 206 16.13 -8.43 9.20
C LEU A 206 17.00 -9.26 8.24
N GLU A 207 16.48 -10.35 7.70
CA GLU A 207 17.16 -11.20 6.74
C GLU A 207 17.54 -10.47 5.44
N THR A 208 16.80 -9.41 5.09
CA THR A 208 17.04 -8.60 3.89
C THR A 208 17.80 -7.31 4.18
N GLY A 209 18.34 -7.17 5.40
CA GLY A 209 19.21 -6.07 5.82
C GLY A 209 18.45 -4.81 6.22
N TRP A 210 17.25 -4.98 6.79
CA TRP A 210 16.47 -3.91 7.37
C TRP A 210 16.34 -4.07 8.89
N GLU A 211 16.49 -3.00 9.63
CA GLU A 211 16.21 -2.93 11.07
C GLU A 211 14.93 -2.14 11.29
N VAL A 212 13.97 -2.75 12.00
CA VAL A 212 12.70 -2.10 12.34
C VAL A 212 12.96 -0.97 13.33
N SER A 213 12.61 0.26 12.96
CA SER A 213 12.77 1.48 13.75
C SER A 213 11.46 2.00 14.36
N GLY A 214 10.31 1.45 13.96
CA GLY A 214 9.01 1.82 14.50
C GLY A 214 7.91 0.85 14.11
N GLN A 215 6.90 0.72 14.99
CA GLN A 215 5.73 -0.16 14.77
C GLN A 215 4.49 0.47 15.39
N TRP A 216 3.42 0.57 14.61
CA TRP A 216 2.13 1.14 15.05
C TRP A 216 0.97 0.31 14.52
N GLY A 217 -0.17 0.41 15.23
CA GLY A 217 -1.42 -0.27 14.87
C GLY A 217 -2.26 0.47 13.84
N ASN A 218 -1.96 1.75 13.62
CA ASN A 218 -2.66 2.65 12.68
C ASN A 218 -1.81 3.90 12.41
N PHE A 219 -2.37 4.84 11.65
CA PHE A 219 -1.73 6.12 11.35
C PHE A 219 -1.94 7.20 12.44
N ASP A 220 -2.73 6.93 13.48
CA ASP A 220 -2.83 7.77 14.67
C ASP A 220 -1.66 7.54 15.65
N LYS A 221 -0.71 6.70 15.29
CA LYS A 221 0.47 6.29 16.07
C LYS A 221 0.14 5.48 17.32
N ASP A 222 -1.03 4.85 17.37
CA ASP A 222 -1.34 3.92 18.45
C ASP A 222 -0.36 2.76 18.47
N ALA A 223 0.02 2.30 19.67
CA ALA A 223 0.86 1.13 19.80
C ALA A 223 0.24 -0.08 19.11
N TRP A 224 1.06 -0.83 18.37
CA TRP A 224 0.58 -2.05 17.72
C TRP A 224 0.23 -3.11 18.78
N THR A 225 -0.91 -3.74 18.57
CA THR A 225 -1.39 -4.92 19.32
C THR A 225 -1.97 -5.93 18.34
N GLU A 226 -2.22 -7.14 18.80
CA GLU A 226 -2.91 -8.16 18.00
C GLU A 226 -4.33 -7.72 17.57
N GLU A 227 -4.93 -6.76 18.26
CA GLU A 227 -6.26 -6.20 17.98
C GLU A 227 -6.24 -5.00 17.01
N SER A 228 -5.07 -4.48 16.72
CA SER A 228 -4.92 -3.30 15.85
C SER A 228 -5.53 -3.54 14.46
N PRO A 229 -6.10 -2.52 13.81
CA PRO A 229 -6.69 -2.66 12.47
C PRO A 229 -5.64 -2.86 11.38
N ALA A 230 -4.43 -2.35 11.59
CA ALA A 230 -3.34 -2.40 10.63
C ALA A 230 -2.01 -2.73 11.31
N THR A 231 -1.02 -3.06 10.49
CA THR A 231 0.39 -3.09 10.86
C THR A 231 1.11 -2.03 10.05
N VAL A 232 1.62 -1.00 10.73
CA VAL A 232 2.47 0.04 10.14
C VAL A 232 3.88 -0.16 10.68
N LEU A 233 4.85 -0.40 9.80
CA LEU A 233 6.26 -0.62 10.16
C LEU A 233 7.14 0.40 9.47
N ALA A 234 8.03 1.02 10.24
CA ALA A 234 9.17 1.75 9.71
C ALA A 234 10.44 0.93 9.91
N ALA A 235 11.32 0.95 8.93
CA ALA A 235 12.63 0.29 9.03
C ALA A 235 13.71 1.13 8.35
N ARG A 236 14.97 0.89 8.72
CA ARG A 236 16.15 1.51 8.12
C ARG A 236 17.11 0.45 7.64
N ARG A 237 17.84 0.75 6.57
CA ARG A 237 18.92 -0.13 6.10
C ARG A 237 19.99 -0.26 7.17
N ILE A 238 20.39 -1.51 7.43
CA ILE A 238 21.57 -1.80 8.26
C ILE A 238 22.80 -1.39 7.44
N PRO A 239 23.66 -0.50 7.93
CA PRO A 239 24.92 -0.19 7.26
C PRO A 239 25.73 -1.46 6.98
N ARG A 240 26.29 -1.55 5.78
CA ARG A 240 27.19 -2.66 5.41
C ARG A 240 28.58 -2.44 5.96
#